data_b9a17340cd10c3108990fa3a13f27193
#
_entry.id   b9a17340cd10c3108990fa3a13f27193
#
_cell.length_a   1.000
_cell.length_b   1.000
_cell.length_c   1.000
_cell.angle_alpha   90.00
_cell.angle_beta   90.00
_cell.angle_gamma   90.00
#
_symmetry.space_group_name_H-M   'P 1'
#
loop_
_entity.id
_entity.type
_entity.pdbx_description
1 polymer ?
#
loop_
_entity_poly.entity_id
_entity_poly.type
_entity_poly.pdbx_seq_one_letter_code
_entity_poly.pdbx_strand_id
1 'polypeptide(L)'
;VDAETVLTPEGFEIAQKEWLESQIKIWPARAFYLFDAGHPCDRFKTWRWTMSEAQRPHDYVLQSIFGEGHLHQPDVYNKLDALGFDIVREGMRAKQWTLPGGAVISGRIDGWVRGYRRAKYDPPRLLEIKSSSPHVFASIDRIEDLRNAREHYIRAYYDQGQLGAILEETEHGVFVFKNKLTGMLKVVPFALDYAYAEAMVKRIERLNEIVKAKIDPPPITYDSGICGRCGFEFLCFPPRDAGEGFVRIEDLELVDDVERRAALEPDKKEYDELDKSVKERLKKLVGPGQTGMLGEFTAEIKEVGKHFKAQAERDTTEIHVVIRRVGA
;
A
#
# COMPACT_ATOMS: atom_id res chain seq x y z
N VAL A 1 23.29 -12.66 -15.87
CA VAL A 1 24.19 -11.52 -16.13
C VAL A 1 25.60 -11.96 -15.76
N ASP A 2 26.60 -11.76 -16.62
CA ASP A 2 28.01 -12.10 -16.29
C ASP A 2 28.60 -11.05 -15.32
N ALA A 3 29.77 -11.41 -14.73
CA ALA A 3 30.40 -10.61 -13.68
C ALA A 3 30.86 -9.19 -14.10
N GLU A 4 31.12 -8.96 -15.37
CA GLU A 4 31.50 -7.64 -15.87
C GLU A 4 30.26 -6.79 -16.17
N THR A 5 29.25 -7.39 -16.80
CA THR A 5 27.98 -6.72 -17.12
C THR A 5 27.20 -6.30 -15.87
N VAL A 6 27.28 -7.10 -14.78
CA VAL A 6 26.57 -6.80 -13.52
C VAL A 6 27.04 -5.50 -12.84
N LEU A 7 28.25 -5.04 -13.13
CA LEU A 7 28.79 -3.77 -12.60
C LEU A 7 28.44 -2.54 -13.46
N THR A 8 27.61 -2.70 -14.49
CA THR A 8 26.97 -1.57 -15.17
C THR A 8 25.64 -1.21 -14.50
N PRO A 9 25.16 0.04 -14.62
CA PRO A 9 23.84 0.42 -14.06
C PRO A 9 22.71 -0.52 -14.50
N GLU A 10 22.63 -0.82 -15.79
CA GLU A 10 21.61 -1.69 -16.38
C GLU A 10 21.78 -3.15 -15.90
N GLY A 11 22.99 -3.66 -15.87
CA GLY A 11 23.26 -5.01 -15.41
C GLY A 11 22.95 -5.20 -13.93
N PHE A 12 23.25 -4.18 -13.10
CA PHE A 12 22.92 -4.19 -11.67
C PHE A 12 21.41 -4.14 -11.43
N GLU A 13 20.69 -3.31 -12.20
CA GLU A 13 19.21 -3.23 -12.11
C GLU A 13 18.57 -4.59 -12.46
N ILE A 14 19.02 -5.25 -13.51
CA ILE A 14 18.56 -6.59 -13.90
C ILE A 14 18.83 -7.59 -12.78
N ALA A 15 20.05 -7.64 -12.25
CA ALA A 15 20.42 -8.57 -11.19
C ALA A 15 19.62 -8.32 -9.90
N GLN A 16 19.39 -7.06 -9.53
CA GLN A 16 18.57 -6.68 -8.39
C GLN A 16 17.11 -7.12 -8.57
N LYS A 17 16.55 -6.88 -9.76
CA LYS A 17 15.18 -7.30 -10.10
C LYS A 17 15.04 -8.81 -9.99
N GLU A 18 15.93 -9.59 -10.64
CA GLU A 18 15.91 -11.06 -10.61
C GLU A 18 16.01 -11.57 -9.17
N TRP A 19 16.89 -10.98 -8.35
CA TRP A 19 17.02 -11.34 -6.94
C TRP A 19 15.74 -11.07 -6.16
N LEU A 20 15.13 -9.89 -6.30
CA LEU A 20 13.89 -9.53 -5.62
C LEU A 20 12.73 -10.42 -6.05
N GLU A 21 12.59 -10.67 -7.36
CA GLU A 21 11.56 -11.58 -7.90
C GLU A 21 11.71 -12.99 -7.33
N SER A 22 12.92 -13.48 -7.13
CA SER A 22 13.18 -14.80 -6.53
C SER A 22 12.73 -14.91 -5.06
N GLN A 23 12.56 -13.78 -4.36
CA GLN A 23 12.09 -13.73 -2.97
C GLN A 23 10.55 -13.75 -2.87
N ILE A 24 9.84 -13.48 -3.97
CA ILE A 24 8.38 -13.40 -3.98
C ILE A 24 7.79 -14.81 -3.84
N LYS A 25 6.91 -14.98 -2.87
CA LYS A 25 6.20 -16.22 -2.63
C LYS A 25 4.72 -15.97 -2.45
N ILE A 26 3.90 -16.74 -3.17
CA ILE A 26 2.46 -16.75 -3.02
C ILE A 26 2.08 -17.97 -2.18
N TRP A 27 1.35 -17.70 -1.11
CA TRP A 27 0.85 -18.74 -0.23
C TRP A 27 -0.67 -18.71 -0.17
N PRO A 28 -1.35 -19.85 -0.27
CA PRO A 28 -2.79 -19.91 -0.03
C PRO A 28 -3.09 -19.43 1.39
N ALA A 29 -4.16 -18.67 1.54
CA ALA A 29 -4.60 -18.27 2.87
C ALA A 29 -5.06 -19.48 3.65
N ARG A 30 -4.66 -19.56 4.94
CA ARG A 30 -5.07 -20.61 5.90
C ARG A 30 -5.69 -20.02 7.16
N ALA A 31 -5.73 -18.70 7.22
CA ALA A 31 -6.33 -17.92 8.28
C ALA A 31 -6.66 -16.51 7.74
N PHE A 32 -7.48 -15.78 8.48
CA PHE A 32 -7.66 -14.35 8.29
C PHE A 32 -6.53 -13.65 9.07
N TYR A 33 -5.55 -13.15 8.34
CA TYR A 33 -4.36 -12.57 8.94
C TYR A 33 -4.61 -11.11 9.35
N LEU A 34 -4.03 -10.69 10.47
CA LEU A 34 -4.18 -9.32 10.98
C LEU A 34 -3.84 -8.26 9.93
N PHE A 35 -2.78 -8.47 9.17
CA PHE A 35 -2.28 -7.49 8.20
C PHE A 35 -3.20 -7.29 6.98
N ASP A 36 -4.09 -8.25 6.67
CA ASP A 36 -5.00 -8.18 5.53
C ASP A 36 -6.49 -8.26 5.93
N ALA A 37 -6.77 -8.39 7.23
CA ALA A 37 -8.14 -8.54 7.71
C ALA A 37 -9.02 -7.35 7.29
N GLY A 38 -8.48 -6.15 7.29
CA GLY A 38 -9.15 -4.92 6.87
C GLY A 38 -9.24 -4.70 5.36
N HIS A 39 -8.68 -5.58 4.52
CA HIS A 39 -8.75 -5.39 3.07
C HIS A 39 -10.20 -5.22 2.59
N PRO A 40 -10.53 -4.15 1.85
CA PRO A 40 -11.93 -3.80 1.56
C PRO A 40 -12.64 -4.74 0.59
N CYS A 41 -11.89 -5.48 -0.24
CA CYS A 41 -12.43 -6.36 -1.25
C CYS A 41 -12.65 -7.79 -0.70
N ASP A 42 -13.92 -8.19 -0.51
CA ASP A 42 -14.29 -9.53 -0.06
C ASP A 42 -13.91 -10.61 -1.08
N ARG A 43 -13.97 -10.29 -2.38
CA ARG A 43 -13.56 -11.19 -3.47
C ARG A 43 -12.08 -11.52 -3.39
N PHE A 44 -11.21 -10.53 -3.21
CA PHE A 44 -9.77 -10.73 -3.01
C PHE A 44 -9.51 -11.70 -1.84
N LYS A 45 -10.17 -11.48 -0.70
CA LYS A 45 -10.02 -12.32 0.48
C LYS A 45 -10.48 -13.76 0.22
N THR A 46 -11.61 -13.94 -0.45
CA THR A 46 -12.13 -15.26 -0.82
C THR A 46 -11.20 -15.98 -1.77
N TRP A 47 -10.72 -15.30 -2.82
CA TRP A 47 -9.87 -15.91 -3.83
C TRP A 47 -8.47 -16.29 -3.32
N ARG A 48 -7.96 -15.63 -2.30
CA ARG A 48 -6.73 -16.09 -1.63
C ARG A 48 -6.89 -17.47 -0.97
N TRP A 49 -8.10 -17.85 -0.62
CA TRP A 49 -8.42 -19.19 -0.10
C TRP A 49 -8.71 -20.21 -1.20
N THR A 50 -9.44 -19.79 -2.21
CA THR A 50 -10.07 -20.70 -3.19
C THR A 50 -9.32 -20.78 -4.51
N MET A 51 -8.50 -19.78 -4.84
CA MET A 51 -7.84 -19.63 -6.14
C MET A 51 -6.43 -19.04 -6.01
N SER A 52 -5.72 -19.31 -4.93
CA SER A 52 -4.40 -18.71 -4.67
C SER A 52 -3.38 -19.00 -5.78
N GLU A 53 -3.52 -20.11 -6.50
CA GLU A 53 -2.68 -20.48 -7.65
C GLU A 53 -2.85 -19.56 -8.87
N ALA A 54 -4.00 -18.90 -8.97
CA ALA A 54 -4.26 -17.91 -10.01
C ALA A 54 -3.76 -16.50 -9.64
N GLN A 55 -3.31 -16.29 -8.40
CA GLN A 55 -2.81 -14.99 -7.96
C GLN A 55 -1.51 -14.64 -8.67
N ARG A 56 -1.48 -13.49 -9.35
CA ARG A 56 -0.22 -12.94 -9.86
C ARG A 56 0.64 -12.43 -8.70
N PRO A 57 1.97 -12.62 -8.76
CA PRO A 57 2.87 -12.05 -7.78
C PRO A 57 2.81 -10.51 -7.85
N HIS A 58 3.08 -9.87 -6.72
CA HIS A 58 3.38 -8.44 -6.71
C HIS A 58 4.71 -8.18 -7.41
N ASP A 59 4.97 -6.92 -7.76
CA ASP A 59 6.21 -6.55 -8.42
C ASP A 59 7.43 -6.57 -7.48
N TYR A 60 8.61 -6.50 -8.07
CA TYR A 60 9.89 -6.50 -7.34
C TYR A 60 10.10 -5.23 -6.49
N VAL A 61 9.49 -4.11 -6.88
CA VAL A 61 9.56 -2.85 -6.12
C VAL A 61 8.82 -3.00 -4.79
N LEU A 62 7.61 -3.57 -4.83
CA LEU A 62 6.84 -3.83 -3.61
C LEU A 62 7.55 -4.86 -2.71
N GLN A 63 8.21 -5.87 -3.32
CA GLN A 63 9.06 -6.82 -2.58
C GLN A 63 10.21 -6.11 -1.85
N SER A 64 10.88 -5.16 -2.51
CA SER A 64 11.92 -4.34 -1.89
C SER A 64 11.37 -3.52 -0.70
N ILE A 65 10.19 -2.91 -0.86
CA ILE A 65 9.55 -2.15 0.23
C ILE A 65 9.25 -3.03 1.44
N PHE A 66 8.83 -4.28 1.24
CA PHE A 66 8.62 -5.24 2.34
C PHE A 66 9.93 -5.60 3.04
N GLY A 67 10.99 -5.83 2.27
CA GLY A 67 12.33 -6.08 2.81
C GLY A 67 12.82 -4.93 3.70
N GLU A 68 12.70 -3.69 3.23
CA GLU A 68 13.02 -2.49 4.00
C GLU A 68 12.21 -2.37 5.30
N GLY A 69 10.93 -2.75 5.28
CA GLY A 69 10.10 -2.79 6.49
C GLY A 69 10.72 -3.63 7.60
N HIS A 70 11.24 -4.81 7.26
CA HIS A 70 11.89 -5.69 8.22
C HIS A 70 13.21 -5.13 8.78
N LEU A 71 13.97 -4.39 7.98
CA LEU A 71 15.23 -3.76 8.42
C LEU A 71 14.99 -2.59 9.40
N HIS A 72 13.84 -1.94 9.33
CA HIS A 72 13.52 -0.82 10.20
C HIS A 72 13.13 -1.24 11.63
N GLN A 73 12.56 -2.42 11.80
CA GLN A 73 12.04 -2.88 13.10
C GLN A 73 13.13 -2.99 14.18
N PRO A 74 14.32 -3.60 13.95
CA PRO A 74 15.39 -3.65 14.93
C PRO A 74 15.89 -2.27 15.36
N ASP A 75 15.97 -1.31 14.42
CA ASP A 75 16.38 0.07 14.74
C ASP A 75 15.37 0.76 15.66
N VAL A 76 14.07 0.53 15.45
CA VAL A 76 13.02 1.08 16.33
C VAL A 76 13.16 0.51 17.73
N TYR A 77 13.35 -0.81 17.90
CA TYR A 77 13.57 -1.41 19.21
C TYR A 77 14.78 -0.81 19.91
N ASN A 78 15.92 -0.69 19.23
CA ASN A 78 17.12 -0.11 19.80
C ASN A 78 16.93 1.35 20.26
N LYS A 79 16.17 2.13 19.49
CA LYS A 79 15.83 3.51 19.86
C LYS A 79 14.90 3.57 21.06
N LEU A 80 13.89 2.71 21.12
CA LEU A 80 12.98 2.64 22.26
C LEU A 80 13.71 2.23 23.53
N ASP A 81 14.59 1.23 23.47
CA ASP A 81 15.46 0.81 24.58
C ASP A 81 16.36 1.99 25.04
N ALA A 82 17.01 2.69 24.09
CA ALA A 82 17.87 3.84 24.40
C ALA A 82 17.09 5.02 25.02
N LEU A 83 15.82 5.20 24.66
CA LEU A 83 14.94 6.18 25.28
C LEU A 83 14.49 5.78 26.68
N GLY A 84 14.68 4.51 27.09
CA GLY A 84 14.34 3.99 28.40
C GLY A 84 12.98 3.31 28.49
N PHE A 85 12.42 2.88 27.36
CA PHE A 85 11.24 2.02 27.35
C PHE A 85 11.62 0.57 27.72
N ASP A 86 10.76 -0.08 28.49
CA ASP A 86 10.86 -1.51 28.80
C ASP A 86 10.05 -2.28 27.76
N ILE A 87 10.76 -2.83 26.77
CA ILE A 87 10.17 -3.51 25.60
C ILE A 87 10.36 -5.02 25.74
N VAL A 88 9.28 -5.76 25.52
CA VAL A 88 9.33 -7.21 25.34
C VAL A 88 9.10 -7.51 23.87
N ARG A 89 10.10 -8.10 23.24
CA ARG A 89 10.07 -8.58 21.85
C ARG A 89 9.53 -10.01 21.77
N GLU A 90 8.67 -10.39 22.69
CA GLU A 90 7.99 -11.68 22.69
C GLU A 90 6.82 -11.64 21.73
N GLY A 91 6.47 -12.78 21.19
CA GLY A 91 5.35 -12.88 20.24
C GLY A 91 5.81 -13.18 18.81
N MET A 92 7.04 -13.67 18.65
CA MET A 92 7.54 -14.16 17.39
C MET A 92 6.71 -15.32 16.81
N ARG A 93 5.88 -15.96 17.63
CA ARG A 93 4.92 -16.97 17.18
C ARG A 93 3.58 -16.32 16.89
N ALA A 94 3.00 -16.62 15.72
CA ALA A 94 1.65 -16.20 15.39
C ALA A 94 0.68 -16.80 16.41
N LYS A 95 -0.11 -15.94 17.04
CA LYS A 95 -1.26 -16.34 17.86
C LYS A 95 -2.42 -16.65 16.94
N GLN A 96 -3.28 -17.56 17.33
CA GLN A 96 -4.46 -17.95 16.58
C GLN A 96 -5.69 -17.96 17.49
N TRP A 97 -6.78 -17.47 16.96
CA TRP A 97 -8.08 -17.54 17.58
C TRP A 97 -9.08 -18.17 16.61
N THR A 98 -9.66 -19.30 17.01
CA THR A 98 -10.70 -19.97 16.22
C THR A 98 -12.06 -19.49 16.70
N LEU A 99 -12.82 -18.86 15.82
CA LEU A 99 -14.17 -18.39 16.08
C LEU A 99 -15.15 -19.59 16.11
N PRO A 100 -16.33 -19.44 16.74
CA PRO A 100 -17.33 -20.53 16.81
C PRO A 100 -17.71 -21.11 15.46
N GLY A 101 -17.77 -20.29 14.40
CA GLY A 101 -18.01 -20.71 13.02
C GLY A 101 -16.82 -21.39 12.34
N GLY A 102 -15.71 -21.62 13.06
CA GLY A 102 -14.50 -22.27 12.52
C GLY A 102 -13.58 -21.34 11.71
N ALA A 103 -13.87 -20.06 11.62
CA ALA A 103 -12.93 -19.08 11.07
C ALA A 103 -11.72 -18.93 11.98
N VAL A 104 -10.52 -18.89 11.42
CA VAL A 104 -9.28 -18.71 12.17
C VAL A 104 -8.74 -17.32 11.90
N ILE A 105 -8.60 -16.52 12.95
CA ILE A 105 -7.84 -15.25 12.91
C ILE A 105 -6.43 -15.56 13.36
N SER A 106 -5.42 -15.05 12.66
CA SER A 106 -4.01 -15.33 12.97
C SER A 106 -3.15 -14.10 12.75
N GLY A 107 -2.19 -13.90 13.64
CA GLY A 107 -1.21 -12.85 13.49
C GLY A 107 -0.14 -12.82 14.55
N ARG A 108 0.79 -11.91 14.38
CA ARG A 108 1.83 -11.56 15.35
C ARG A 108 1.76 -10.07 15.60
N ILE A 109 2.00 -9.70 16.83
CA ILE A 109 2.32 -8.33 17.21
C ILE A 109 3.84 -8.14 17.19
N ASP A 110 4.30 -6.91 17.13
CA ASP A 110 5.74 -6.64 17.19
C ASP A 110 6.28 -6.74 18.63
N GLY A 111 5.44 -6.63 19.63
CA GLY A 111 5.85 -6.83 21.02
C GLY A 111 4.95 -6.16 22.04
N TRP A 112 5.53 -5.87 23.20
CA TRP A 112 4.86 -5.22 24.31
C TRP A 112 5.70 -4.09 24.90
N VAL A 113 5.07 -2.99 25.26
CA VAL A 113 5.66 -1.94 26.09
C VAL A 113 5.17 -2.13 27.51
N ARG A 114 6.07 -2.55 28.41
CA ARG A 114 5.78 -2.81 29.84
C ARG A 114 5.95 -1.58 30.71
N GLY A 115 6.67 -0.57 30.22
CA GLY A 115 6.92 0.62 31.00
C GLY A 115 7.86 1.61 30.33
N TYR A 116 8.09 2.70 31.06
CA TYR A 116 9.06 3.73 30.67
C TYR A 116 9.91 4.09 31.90
N ARG A 117 11.22 3.95 31.82
CA ARG A 117 12.16 4.13 32.93
C ARG A 117 11.76 3.26 34.14
N ARG A 118 11.33 3.87 35.26
CA ARG A 118 10.89 3.15 36.48
C ARG A 118 9.38 2.94 36.54
N ALA A 119 8.59 3.64 35.69
CA ALA A 119 7.15 3.50 35.64
C ALA A 119 6.77 2.25 34.87
N LYS A 120 5.84 1.46 35.43
CA LYS A 120 5.28 0.29 34.72
C LYS A 120 3.90 0.60 34.19
N TYR A 121 3.56 -0.01 33.07
CA TYR A 121 2.19 -0.03 32.53
C TYR A 121 1.53 -1.33 33.00
N ASP A 122 0.36 -1.19 33.57
CA ASP A 122 -0.49 -2.30 34.00
C ASP A 122 -1.91 -2.06 33.46
N PRO A 123 -2.35 -2.86 32.49
CA PRO A 123 -1.62 -3.90 31.75
C PRO A 123 -0.55 -3.31 30.78
N PRO A 124 0.39 -4.12 30.31
CA PRO A 124 1.31 -3.76 29.23
C PRO A 124 0.58 -3.30 27.97
N ARG A 125 1.22 -2.48 27.14
CA ARG A 125 0.65 -1.97 25.89
C ARG A 125 1.13 -2.81 24.72
N LEU A 126 0.21 -3.25 23.86
CA LEU A 126 0.55 -3.88 22.57
C LEU A 126 1.40 -2.92 21.75
N LEU A 127 2.49 -3.40 21.18
CA LEU A 127 3.39 -2.63 20.32
C LEU A 127 3.24 -3.08 18.87
N GLU A 128 3.01 -2.11 18.00
CA GLU A 128 3.00 -2.27 16.55
C GLU A 128 3.93 -1.23 15.91
N ILE A 129 4.90 -1.68 15.12
CA ILE A 129 5.92 -0.84 14.50
C ILE A 129 5.63 -0.66 13.01
N LYS A 130 5.66 0.57 12.54
CA LYS A 130 5.49 0.90 11.14
C LYS A 130 6.58 1.85 10.65
N SER A 131 7.19 1.56 9.52
CA SER A 131 8.04 2.51 8.81
C SER A 131 7.23 3.19 7.70
N SER A 132 7.32 4.50 7.57
CA SER A 132 6.53 5.28 6.64
C SER A 132 7.35 6.34 5.90
N SER A 133 6.86 6.74 4.73
CA SER A 133 7.39 7.90 4.02
C SER A 133 7.23 9.17 4.88
N PRO A 134 8.02 10.23 4.62
CA PRO A 134 7.91 11.50 5.34
C PRO A 134 6.48 12.08 5.31
N HIS A 135 5.80 11.97 4.18
CA HIS A 135 4.44 12.46 4.01
C HIS A 135 3.45 11.72 4.92
N VAL A 136 3.44 10.39 4.86
CA VAL A 136 2.59 9.56 5.72
C VAL A 136 2.94 9.77 7.19
N PHE A 137 4.24 9.88 7.53
CA PHE A 137 4.67 10.19 8.89
C PHE A 137 4.10 11.52 9.38
N ALA A 138 4.07 12.55 8.53
CA ALA A 138 3.55 13.87 8.89
C ALA A 138 2.02 13.88 9.05
N SER A 139 1.28 13.05 8.31
CA SER A 139 -0.19 13.00 8.32
C SER A 139 -0.81 12.23 9.48
N ILE A 140 0.00 11.51 10.27
CA ILE A 140 -0.49 10.65 11.35
C ILE A 140 -0.02 11.22 12.69
N ASP A 141 -0.94 11.76 13.51
CA ASP A 141 -0.67 12.23 14.87
C ASP A 141 -1.49 11.48 15.92
N ARG A 142 -2.61 10.92 15.56
CA ARG A 142 -3.52 10.19 16.44
C ARG A 142 -4.16 9.01 15.72
N ILE A 143 -4.81 8.15 16.46
CA ILE A 143 -5.37 6.90 15.94
C ILE A 143 -6.48 7.13 14.90
N GLU A 144 -7.23 8.22 15.03
CA GLU A 144 -8.27 8.60 14.09
C GLU A 144 -7.73 8.90 12.69
N ASP A 145 -6.48 9.36 12.60
CA ASP A 145 -5.82 9.64 11.32
C ASP A 145 -5.57 8.34 10.54
N LEU A 146 -5.32 7.21 11.23
CA LEU A 146 -5.26 5.89 10.61
C LEU A 146 -6.65 5.44 10.15
N ARG A 147 -7.66 5.56 11.04
CA ARG A 147 -9.02 5.14 10.75
C ARG A 147 -9.61 5.84 9.54
N ASN A 148 -9.33 7.14 9.40
CA ASN A 148 -9.90 8.03 8.39
C ASN A 148 -8.95 8.29 7.21
N ALA A 149 -7.81 7.60 7.14
CA ALA A 149 -6.85 7.78 6.06
C ALA A 149 -7.50 7.51 4.70
N ARG A 150 -7.12 8.28 3.68
CA ARG A 150 -7.57 8.08 2.31
C ARG A 150 -7.10 6.74 1.78
N GLU A 151 -5.83 6.43 2.00
CA GLU A 151 -5.17 5.23 1.52
C GLU A 151 -5.62 4.00 2.33
N HIS A 152 -6.12 2.99 1.64
CA HIS A 152 -6.63 1.77 2.29
C HIS A 152 -5.55 1.03 3.10
N TYR A 153 -4.28 1.05 2.67
CA TYR A 153 -3.20 0.38 3.38
C TYR A 153 -2.88 1.05 4.73
N ILE A 154 -3.12 2.37 4.84
CA ILE A 154 -2.98 3.08 6.12
C ILE A 154 -4.15 2.73 7.04
N ARG A 155 -5.39 2.67 6.51
CA ARG A 155 -6.55 2.18 7.29
C ARG A 155 -6.34 0.76 7.79
N ALA A 156 -5.69 -0.10 6.99
CA ALA A 156 -5.38 -1.46 7.40
C ALA A 156 -4.49 -1.55 8.64
N TYR A 157 -3.70 -0.51 8.97
CA TYR A 157 -2.98 -0.46 10.25
C TYR A 157 -3.94 -0.33 11.43
N TYR A 158 -4.99 0.51 11.30
CA TYR A 158 -6.03 0.58 12.33
C TYR A 158 -6.67 -0.79 12.55
N ASP A 159 -7.08 -1.46 11.48
CA ASP A 159 -7.68 -2.80 11.51
C ASP A 159 -6.75 -3.81 12.18
N GLN A 160 -5.47 -3.79 11.82
CA GLN A 160 -4.45 -4.66 12.41
C GLN A 160 -4.32 -4.43 13.92
N GLY A 161 -4.29 -3.16 14.37
CA GLY A 161 -4.20 -2.81 15.78
C GLY A 161 -5.41 -3.29 16.57
N GLN A 162 -6.63 -3.08 16.05
CA GLN A 162 -7.87 -3.47 16.71
C GLN A 162 -8.02 -5.00 16.83
N LEU A 163 -7.75 -5.74 15.75
CA LEU A 163 -7.78 -7.20 15.77
C LEU A 163 -6.63 -7.78 16.58
N GLY A 164 -5.44 -7.14 16.56
CA GLY A 164 -4.31 -7.52 17.38
C GLY A 164 -4.63 -7.39 18.87
N ALA A 165 -5.31 -6.30 19.25
CA ALA A 165 -5.72 -6.08 20.63
C ALA A 165 -6.69 -7.17 21.12
N ILE A 166 -7.67 -7.58 20.31
CA ILE A 166 -8.55 -8.72 20.65
C ILE A 166 -7.77 -10.02 20.74
N LEU A 167 -6.92 -10.30 19.74
CA LEU A 167 -6.15 -11.54 19.68
C LEU A 167 -5.22 -11.68 20.90
N GLU A 168 -4.70 -10.58 21.40
CA GLU A 168 -3.81 -10.50 22.56
C GLU A 168 -4.55 -10.23 23.88
N GLU A 169 -5.87 -10.12 23.85
CA GLU A 169 -6.72 -9.89 25.04
C GLU A 169 -6.30 -8.62 25.82
N THR A 170 -6.01 -7.54 25.08
CA THR A 170 -5.60 -6.26 25.66
C THR A 170 -6.50 -5.12 25.18
N GLU A 171 -6.71 -4.13 26.05
CA GLU A 171 -7.50 -2.94 25.73
C GLU A 171 -6.66 -1.79 25.18
N HIS A 172 -5.34 -1.90 25.26
CA HIS A 172 -4.46 -0.77 24.97
C HIS A 172 -3.28 -1.19 24.12
N GLY A 173 -2.98 -0.36 23.14
CA GLY A 173 -1.80 -0.53 22.31
C GLY A 173 -1.17 0.79 21.90
N VAL A 174 -0.09 0.68 21.19
CA VAL A 174 0.67 1.81 20.67
C VAL A 174 1.28 1.46 19.33
N PHE A 175 1.05 2.34 18.34
CA PHE A 175 1.85 2.33 17.13
C PHE A 175 3.10 3.17 17.33
N VAL A 176 4.22 2.67 16.83
CA VAL A 176 5.46 3.44 16.73
C VAL A 176 5.81 3.58 15.27
N PHE A 177 5.60 4.78 14.73
CA PHE A 177 5.97 5.11 13.36
C PHE A 177 7.40 5.59 13.29
N LYS A 178 8.15 5.08 12.30
CA LYS A 178 9.49 5.56 11.95
C LYS A 178 9.44 6.27 10.61
N ASN A 179 9.90 7.52 10.57
CA ASN A 179 10.15 8.24 9.34
C ASN A 179 11.36 7.62 8.63
N LYS A 180 11.16 7.06 7.43
CA LYS A 180 12.22 6.37 6.66
C LYS A 180 13.39 7.29 6.29
N LEU A 181 13.12 8.59 6.09
CA LEU A 181 14.14 9.54 5.68
C LEU A 181 14.97 10.06 6.88
N THR A 182 14.30 10.46 7.97
CA THR A 182 14.97 11.13 9.11
C THR A 182 15.31 10.17 10.25
N GLY A 183 14.71 8.99 10.27
CA GLY A 183 14.82 8.04 11.38
C GLY A 183 14.10 8.46 12.65
N MET A 184 13.35 9.58 12.64
CA MET A 184 12.56 10.04 13.79
C MET A 184 11.41 9.09 14.08
N LEU A 185 11.08 8.96 15.36
CA LEU A 185 9.96 8.15 15.83
C LEU A 185 8.79 9.03 16.24
N LYS A 186 7.58 8.52 16.03
CA LYS A 186 6.32 9.08 16.50
C LYS A 186 5.50 7.98 17.14
N VAL A 187 4.89 8.28 18.29
CA VAL A 187 4.07 7.34 19.05
C VAL A 187 2.61 7.72 18.91
N VAL A 188 1.77 6.75 18.56
CA VAL A 188 0.33 6.90 18.42
C VAL A 188 -0.36 5.87 19.29
N PRO A 189 -0.79 6.22 20.51
CA PRO A 189 -1.50 5.32 21.40
C PRO A 189 -2.92 5.05 20.89
N PHE A 190 -3.45 3.87 21.20
CA PHE A 190 -4.83 3.51 20.92
C PHE A 190 -5.44 2.66 22.02
N ALA A 191 -6.76 2.72 22.08
CA ALA A 191 -7.58 1.79 22.87
C ALA A 191 -8.37 0.88 21.93
N LEU A 192 -8.79 -0.27 22.44
CA LEU A 192 -9.67 -1.19 21.73
C LEU A 192 -11.04 -0.55 21.53
N ASP A 193 -11.45 -0.40 20.28
CA ASP A 193 -12.81 -0.06 19.88
C ASP A 193 -13.62 -1.37 19.75
N TYR A 194 -14.29 -1.77 20.81
CA TYR A 194 -15.04 -3.02 20.87
C TYR A 194 -16.09 -3.13 19.75
N ALA A 195 -16.80 -2.04 19.47
CA ALA A 195 -17.86 -2.05 18.44
C ALA A 195 -17.27 -2.26 17.04
N TYR A 196 -16.15 -1.59 16.75
CA TYR A 196 -15.45 -1.75 15.50
C TYR A 196 -14.86 -3.16 15.34
N ALA A 197 -14.21 -3.63 16.35
CA ALA A 197 -13.57 -4.95 16.36
C ALA A 197 -14.60 -6.08 16.26
N GLU A 198 -15.76 -5.97 16.93
CA GLU A 198 -16.89 -6.90 16.78
C GLU A 198 -17.41 -6.92 15.34
N ALA A 199 -17.55 -5.76 14.72
CA ALA A 199 -17.97 -5.68 13.31
C ALA A 199 -16.97 -6.35 12.36
N MET A 200 -15.66 -6.22 12.61
CA MET A 200 -14.62 -6.94 11.86
C MET A 200 -14.70 -8.45 12.07
N VAL A 201 -14.88 -8.92 13.29
CA VAL A 201 -15.06 -10.35 13.60
C VAL A 201 -16.27 -10.92 12.86
N LYS A 202 -17.42 -10.24 12.92
CA LYS A 202 -18.63 -10.63 12.18
C LYS A 202 -18.40 -10.67 10.66
N ARG A 203 -17.62 -9.73 10.12
CA ARG A 203 -17.23 -9.75 8.70
C ARG A 203 -16.38 -10.97 8.39
N ILE A 204 -15.42 -11.33 9.24
CA ILE A 204 -14.57 -12.51 9.08
C ILE A 204 -15.42 -13.81 9.11
N GLU A 205 -16.36 -13.91 10.03
CA GLU A 205 -17.28 -15.07 10.08
C GLU A 205 -18.10 -15.20 8.80
N ARG A 206 -18.66 -14.10 8.31
CA ARG A 206 -19.37 -14.07 7.02
C ARG A 206 -18.48 -14.50 5.86
N LEU A 207 -17.23 -13.99 5.79
CA LEU A 207 -16.29 -14.37 4.75
C LEU A 207 -15.91 -15.85 4.82
N ASN A 208 -15.78 -16.41 6.02
CA ASN A 208 -15.52 -17.83 6.20
C ASN A 208 -16.66 -18.70 5.65
N GLU A 209 -17.93 -18.29 5.85
CA GLU A 209 -19.07 -19.00 5.25
C GLU A 209 -19.09 -18.88 3.72
N ILE A 210 -18.72 -17.72 3.17
CA ILE A 210 -18.56 -17.52 1.73
C ILE A 210 -17.48 -18.45 1.16
N VAL A 211 -16.32 -18.54 1.83
CA VAL A 211 -15.21 -19.45 1.45
C VAL A 211 -15.66 -20.91 1.47
N LYS A 212 -16.32 -21.35 2.56
CA LYS A 212 -16.83 -22.72 2.68
C LYS A 212 -17.86 -23.07 1.62
N ALA A 213 -18.76 -22.14 1.32
CA ALA A 213 -19.80 -22.32 0.31
C ALA A 213 -19.24 -22.18 -1.12
N LYS A 214 -17.98 -21.81 -1.29
CA LYS A 214 -17.35 -21.51 -2.57
C LYS A 214 -18.13 -20.47 -3.40
N ILE A 215 -18.71 -19.50 -2.73
CA ILE A 215 -19.41 -18.38 -3.36
C ILE A 215 -18.37 -17.38 -3.83
N ASP A 216 -18.58 -16.84 -5.02
CA ASP A 216 -17.73 -15.78 -5.56
C ASP A 216 -18.37 -14.40 -5.24
N PRO A 217 -17.80 -13.61 -4.31
CA PRO A 217 -18.35 -12.30 -3.98
C PRO A 217 -18.31 -11.34 -5.18
N PRO A 218 -19.24 -10.38 -5.26
CA PRO A 218 -19.18 -9.37 -6.32
C PRO A 218 -17.88 -8.56 -6.21
N PRO A 219 -17.32 -8.08 -7.34
CA PRO A 219 -16.19 -7.16 -7.31
C PRO A 219 -16.61 -5.85 -6.64
N ILE A 220 -15.66 -5.18 -6.03
CA ILE A 220 -15.83 -3.75 -5.71
C ILE A 220 -15.79 -2.92 -6.99
N THR A 221 -16.28 -1.69 -6.93
CA THR A 221 -15.99 -0.71 -7.99
C THR A 221 -14.48 -0.57 -8.12
N TYR A 222 -13.98 -0.42 -9.35
CA TYR A 222 -12.54 -0.27 -9.57
C TYR A 222 -11.99 0.91 -8.75
N ASP A 223 -10.96 0.62 -7.98
CA ASP A 223 -10.19 1.59 -7.19
C ASP A 223 -8.72 1.30 -7.45
N SER A 224 -7.98 2.28 -7.97
CA SER A 224 -6.57 2.10 -8.36
C SER A 224 -5.69 1.71 -7.17
N GLY A 225 -5.93 2.29 -5.99
CA GLY A 225 -5.18 2.01 -4.77
C GLY A 225 -5.40 0.59 -4.23
N ILE A 226 -6.52 -0.06 -4.58
CA ILE A 226 -6.88 -1.42 -4.15
C ILE A 226 -6.68 -2.41 -5.29
N CYS A 227 -7.30 -2.14 -6.44
CA CYS A 227 -7.31 -3.06 -7.58
C CYS A 227 -5.99 -3.06 -8.34
N GLY A 228 -5.31 -1.92 -8.45
CA GLY A 228 -4.03 -1.80 -9.18
C GLY A 228 -2.87 -2.59 -8.55
N ARG A 229 -3.00 -2.99 -7.29
CA ARG A 229 -2.03 -3.86 -6.59
C ARG A 229 -2.60 -5.25 -6.28
N CYS A 230 -3.78 -5.56 -6.81
CA CYS A 230 -4.46 -6.82 -6.57
C CYS A 230 -3.96 -7.90 -7.53
N GLY A 231 -3.40 -8.99 -7.00
CA GLY A 231 -2.94 -10.10 -7.82
C GLY A 231 -4.04 -10.82 -8.64
N PHE A 232 -5.31 -10.46 -8.43
CA PHE A 232 -6.46 -10.98 -9.17
C PHE A 232 -7.16 -9.94 -10.05
N GLU A 233 -6.59 -8.74 -10.21
CA GLU A 233 -7.20 -7.66 -11.00
C GLU A 233 -7.63 -8.15 -12.39
N PHE A 234 -6.77 -8.91 -13.05
CA PHE A 234 -7.02 -9.41 -14.41
C PHE A 234 -8.23 -10.36 -14.55
N LEU A 235 -8.67 -10.97 -13.45
CA LEU A 235 -9.88 -11.80 -13.41
C LEU A 235 -11.14 -10.96 -13.17
N CYS A 236 -11.02 -9.89 -12.38
CA CYS A 236 -12.12 -8.98 -12.10
C CYS A 236 -12.37 -8.01 -13.25
N PHE A 237 -11.30 -7.53 -13.82
CA PHE A 237 -11.27 -6.53 -14.88
C PHE A 237 -10.41 -7.11 -16.00
N PRO A 238 -10.99 -7.99 -16.86
CA PRO A 238 -10.25 -8.49 -18.00
C PRO A 238 -9.64 -7.31 -18.75
N PRO A 239 -8.47 -7.52 -19.41
CA PRO A 239 -7.78 -6.45 -20.09
C PRO A 239 -8.82 -5.66 -20.88
N ARG A 240 -9.04 -4.42 -20.50
CA ARG A 240 -9.79 -3.52 -21.35
C ARG A 240 -9.00 -3.54 -22.63
N ASP A 241 -9.59 -4.11 -23.66
CA ASP A 241 -9.04 -4.05 -24.99
C ASP A 241 -9.11 -2.58 -25.37
N ALA A 242 -8.09 -1.86 -24.93
CA ALA A 242 -8.03 -0.41 -25.03
C ALA A 242 -7.77 0.01 -26.48
N GLY A 243 -7.67 -0.98 -27.39
CA GLY A 243 -7.40 -0.79 -28.79
C GLY A 243 -5.91 -0.55 -29.07
N GLU A 244 -5.57 -0.51 -30.34
CA GLU A 244 -4.24 -0.12 -30.78
C GLU A 244 -3.93 1.30 -30.31
N GLY A 245 -2.76 1.52 -29.67
CA GLY A 245 -2.31 2.82 -29.19
C GLY A 245 -2.44 3.07 -27.69
N PHE A 246 -2.99 2.15 -26.91
CA PHE A 246 -2.95 2.24 -25.45
C PHE A 246 -1.66 1.63 -24.89
N VAL A 247 -1.02 2.35 -23.98
CA VAL A 247 0.12 1.87 -23.21
C VAL A 247 -0.29 1.80 -21.74
N ARG A 248 -0.19 0.64 -21.12
CA ARG A 248 -0.38 0.49 -19.67
C ARG A 248 0.89 0.99 -18.97
N ILE A 249 0.73 1.97 -18.11
CA ILE A 249 1.82 2.53 -17.31
C ILE A 249 1.75 1.89 -15.91
N GLU A 250 2.77 1.13 -15.54
CA GLU A 250 2.87 0.39 -14.27
C GLU A 250 3.80 1.08 -13.26
N ASP A 251 4.11 2.36 -13.48
CA ASP A 251 4.88 3.20 -12.56
C ASP A 251 3.99 3.65 -11.40
N LEU A 252 4.11 2.95 -10.25
CA LEU A 252 3.29 3.21 -9.06
C LEU A 252 3.54 4.58 -8.46
N GLU A 253 4.78 5.09 -8.50
CA GLU A 253 5.09 6.43 -8.03
C GLU A 253 4.40 7.49 -8.89
N LEU A 254 4.36 7.27 -10.20
CA LEU A 254 3.65 8.14 -11.12
C LEU A 254 2.13 8.09 -10.92
N VAL A 255 1.56 6.93 -10.59
CA VAL A 255 0.12 6.81 -10.24
C VAL A 255 -0.18 7.63 -8.99
N ASP A 256 0.62 7.47 -7.92
CA ASP A 256 0.45 8.23 -6.67
C ASP A 256 0.59 9.75 -6.92
N ASP A 257 1.52 10.17 -7.77
CA ASP A 257 1.68 11.57 -8.18
C ASP A 257 0.48 12.13 -8.96
N VAL A 258 -0.09 11.33 -9.87
CA VAL A 258 -1.30 11.73 -10.64
C VAL A 258 -2.52 11.84 -9.72
N GLU A 259 -2.68 10.92 -8.77
CA GLU A 259 -3.76 10.99 -7.78
C GLU A 259 -3.58 12.19 -6.83
N ARG A 260 -2.36 12.42 -6.36
CA ARG A 260 -2.02 13.59 -5.53
C ARG A 260 -2.24 14.88 -6.29
N ARG A 261 -1.84 14.95 -7.56
CA ARG A 261 -2.11 16.07 -8.44
C ARG A 261 -3.60 16.37 -8.52
N ALA A 262 -4.44 15.35 -8.72
CA ALA A 262 -5.89 15.50 -8.77
C ALA A 262 -6.49 15.99 -7.45
N ALA A 263 -5.93 15.58 -6.31
CA ALA A 263 -6.36 16.03 -4.99
C ALA A 263 -5.95 17.48 -4.69
N LEU A 264 -4.85 17.95 -5.27
CA LEU A 264 -4.29 19.30 -5.07
C LEU A 264 -4.78 20.32 -6.09
N GLU A 265 -5.63 19.92 -7.05
CA GLU A 265 -6.17 20.84 -8.05
C GLU A 265 -6.77 22.13 -7.45
N PRO A 266 -7.37 22.13 -6.23
CA PRO A 266 -7.80 23.34 -5.55
C PRO A 266 -6.65 24.23 -5.04
N ASP A 267 -5.46 23.66 -4.82
CA ASP A 267 -4.28 24.42 -4.34
C ASP A 267 -3.29 24.66 -5.50
N LYS A 268 -3.51 25.80 -6.17
CA LYS A 268 -2.92 26.11 -7.48
C LYS A 268 -1.39 26.04 -7.53
N LYS A 269 -0.69 26.40 -6.46
CA LYS A 269 0.79 26.47 -6.50
C LYS A 269 1.43 25.09 -6.51
N GLU A 270 1.01 24.20 -5.59
CA GLU A 270 1.50 22.83 -5.53
C GLU A 270 1.01 22.03 -6.76
N TYR A 271 -0.21 22.32 -7.23
CA TYR A 271 -0.75 21.79 -8.47
C TYR A 271 0.14 22.12 -9.69
N ASP A 272 0.54 23.37 -9.88
CA ASP A 272 1.33 23.80 -11.03
C ASP A 272 2.72 23.14 -11.05
N GLU A 273 3.37 22.99 -9.88
CA GLU A 273 4.67 22.33 -9.75
C GLU A 273 4.53 20.82 -10.06
N LEU A 274 3.53 20.16 -9.50
CA LEU A 274 3.28 18.74 -9.69
C LEU A 274 2.80 18.44 -11.11
N ASP A 275 1.93 19.27 -11.68
CA ASP A 275 1.45 19.15 -13.06
C ASP A 275 2.61 19.18 -14.07
N LYS A 276 3.57 20.08 -13.85
CA LYS A 276 4.77 20.16 -14.68
C LYS A 276 5.60 18.87 -14.59
N SER A 277 5.86 18.37 -13.38
CA SER A 277 6.62 17.16 -13.15
C SER A 277 5.95 15.93 -13.80
N VAL A 278 4.65 15.75 -13.57
CA VAL A 278 3.87 14.66 -14.16
C VAL A 278 3.91 14.69 -15.69
N LYS A 279 3.70 15.86 -16.28
CA LYS A 279 3.75 16.02 -17.74
C LYS A 279 5.12 15.69 -18.35
N GLU A 280 6.21 16.07 -17.69
CA GLU A 280 7.57 15.73 -18.12
C GLU A 280 7.85 14.22 -18.07
N ARG A 281 7.37 13.52 -17.03
CA ARG A 281 7.50 12.07 -16.93
C ARG A 281 6.64 11.35 -17.97
N LEU A 282 5.40 11.78 -18.16
CA LEU A 282 4.50 11.20 -19.17
C LEU A 282 5.03 11.32 -20.60
N LYS A 283 5.66 12.45 -20.96
CA LYS A 283 6.31 12.61 -22.28
C LYS A 283 7.42 11.60 -22.56
N LYS A 284 8.04 11.04 -21.52
CA LYS A 284 9.07 9.99 -21.66
C LYS A 284 8.48 8.60 -21.83
N LEU A 285 7.27 8.35 -21.33
CA LEU A 285 6.62 7.04 -21.26
C LEU A 285 5.59 6.81 -22.36
N VAL A 286 5.00 7.89 -22.88
CA VAL A 286 3.93 7.85 -23.90
C VAL A 286 4.41 8.59 -25.14
N GLY A 287 4.37 7.93 -26.28
CA GLY A 287 4.76 8.53 -27.57
C GLY A 287 3.67 9.44 -28.13
N PRO A 288 4.04 10.34 -29.10
CA PRO A 288 3.06 11.17 -29.81
C PRO A 288 1.96 10.32 -30.47
N GLY A 289 0.69 10.75 -30.31
CA GLY A 289 -0.48 10.02 -30.84
C GLY A 289 -0.87 8.78 -30.08
N GLN A 290 -0.19 8.46 -28.97
CA GLN A 290 -0.55 7.35 -28.08
C GLN A 290 -1.33 7.85 -26.87
N THR A 291 -2.15 6.95 -26.29
CA THR A 291 -2.86 7.19 -25.04
C THR A 291 -2.33 6.21 -23.98
N GLY A 292 -1.76 6.74 -22.91
CA GLY A 292 -1.35 5.98 -21.74
C GLY A 292 -2.49 5.85 -20.73
N MET A 293 -2.53 4.75 -19.98
CA MET A 293 -3.49 4.54 -18.88
C MET A 293 -2.74 4.41 -17.54
N LEU A 294 -3.16 5.22 -16.56
CA LEU A 294 -2.61 5.28 -15.20
C LEU A 294 -3.74 5.19 -14.19
N GLY A 295 -4.00 4.00 -13.65
CA GLY A 295 -5.13 3.81 -12.75
C GLY A 295 -6.45 4.25 -13.39
N GLU A 296 -7.13 5.21 -12.76
CA GLU A 296 -8.38 5.78 -13.29
C GLU A 296 -8.18 6.96 -14.28
N PHE A 297 -6.93 7.32 -14.61
CA PHE A 297 -6.60 8.43 -15.49
C PHE A 297 -6.12 7.95 -16.86
N THR A 298 -6.39 8.75 -17.89
CA THR A 298 -5.77 8.59 -19.20
C THR A 298 -4.92 9.81 -19.53
N ALA A 299 -3.76 9.58 -20.15
CA ALA A 299 -2.87 10.63 -20.63
C ALA A 299 -2.69 10.51 -22.14
N GLU A 300 -3.00 11.55 -22.89
CA GLU A 300 -2.86 11.62 -24.32
C GLU A 300 -1.80 12.68 -24.69
N ILE A 301 -0.84 12.30 -25.53
CA ILE A 301 0.16 13.23 -26.06
C ILE A 301 -0.34 13.75 -27.41
N LYS A 302 -0.72 15.03 -27.44
CA LYS A 302 -1.18 15.72 -28.66
C LYS A 302 -0.11 16.64 -29.20
N GLU A 303 0.14 16.54 -30.49
CA GLU A 303 0.91 17.56 -31.21
C GLU A 303 -0.02 18.69 -31.62
N VAL A 304 0.23 19.89 -31.15
CA VAL A 304 -0.53 21.09 -31.47
C VAL A 304 0.37 22.06 -32.21
N GLY A 305 0.07 22.27 -33.48
CA GLY A 305 0.74 23.29 -34.28
C GLY A 305 0.35 24.69 -33.78
N LYS A 306 1.33 25.50 -33.39
CA LYS A 306 1.10 26.92 -33.10
C LYS A 306 1.58 27.77 -34.23
N HIS A 307 0.66 28.53 -34.82
CA HIS A 307 0.97 29.53 -35.82
C HIS A 307 1.16 30.89 -35.15
N PHE A 308 2.39 31.42 -35.17
CA PHE A 308 2.69 32.77 -34.64
C PHE A 308 2.66 33.78 -35.77
N LYS A 309 1.69 34.69 -35.73
CA LYS A 309 1.67 35.90 -36.58
C LYS A 309 2.50 36.98 -35.91
N ALA A 310 3.74 37.12 -36.28
CA ALA A 310 4.60 38.31 -36.32
C ALA A 310 6.08 37.95 -36.17
N GLN A 311 6.91 38.44 -37.07
CA GLN A 311 8.35 38.32 -37.18
C GLN A 311 8.89 36.90 -37.45
N ALA A 312 8.93 36.56 -38.76
CA ALA A 312 9.40 35.32 -39.37
C ALA A 312 8.55 34.08 -39.00
N GLU A 313 7.84 33.55 -40.02
CA GLU A 313 7.11 32.28 -39.96
C GLU A 313 8.05 31.17 -39.45
N ARG A 314 7.80 30.70 -38.24
CA ARG A 314 8.38 29.49 -37.69
C ARG A 314 7.24 28.59 -37.26
N ASP A 315 7.07 27.45 -37.95
CA ASP A 315 6.21 26.39 -37.52
C ASP A 315 6.89 25.71 -36.33
N THR A 316 6.30 25.82 -35.14
CA THR A 316 6.75 25.11 -33.93
C THR A 316 5.69 24.09 -33.54
N THR A 317 6.11 22.82 -33.33
CA THR A 317 5.25 21.79 -32.80
C THR A 317 5.40 21.78 -31.28
N GLU A 318 4.30 21.94 -30.55
CA GLU A 318 4.28 21.86 -29.12
C GLU A 318 3.55 20.56 -28.68
N ILE A 319 4.18 19.81 -27.77
CA ILE A 319 3.62 18.57 -27.24
C ILE A 319 2.76 18.89 -26.02
N HIS A 320 1.47 18.57 -26.10
CA HIS A 320 0.53 18.71 -25.00
C HIS A 320 0.22 17.35 -24.36
N VAL A 321 0.27 17.28 -23.02
CA VAL A 321 -0.19 16.13 -22.25
C VAL A 321 -1.58 16.46 -21.70
N VAL A 322 -2.58 15.65 -22.05
CA VAL A 322 -3.95 15.79 -21.54
C VAL A 322 -4.23 14.62 -20.60
N ILE A 323 -4.57 14.92 -19.34
CA ILE A 323 -4.90 13.93 -18.32
C ILE A 323 -6.39 14.06 -18.00
N ARG A 324 -7.15 12.97 -18.06
CA ARG A 324 -8.58 12.95 -17.75
C ARG A 324 -8.90 11.76 -16.88
N ARG A 325 -9.89 11.91 -15.99
CA ARG A 325 -10.44 10.81 -15.19
C ARG A 325 -11.30 9.92 -16.08
N VAL A 326 -11.16 8.60 -15.98
CA VAL A 326 -11.95 7.64 -16.75
C VAL A 326 -13.39 7.65 -16.22
N GLY A 327 -14.37 8.00 -17.07
CA GLY A 327 -15.79 8.04 -16.69
C GLY A 327 -16.33 9.42 -16.29
N ALA A 328 -15.54 10.50 -16.47
CA ALA A 328 -16.02 11.88 -16.37
C ALA A 328 -16.55 12.38 -17.72
#